data_4def3e17014322c7df56d5648cac6ffd
#
_entry.id   4def3e17014322c7df56d5648cac6ffd
#
_cell.length_a   1.000
_cell.length_b   1.000
_cell.length_c   1.000
_cell.angle_alpha   90.00
_cell.angle_beta   90.00
_cell.angle_gamma   90.00
#
_symmetry.space_group_name_H-M   'P 1'
#
loop_
_entity.id
_entity.type
_entity.pdbx_description
1 polymer ?
#
loop_
_entity_poly.entity_id
_entity_poly.type
_entity_poly.pdbx_seq_one_letter_code
_entity_poly.pdbx_strand_id
1 'polypeptide(L)'
;MLDILRNKSDALGDWITESTPTLIAAFGESAIERLKEYILDETLDIYIRGSVATALNVIAHQYPDKKDDIKSFLSELFEGVNDPTLAAFFVDELLSFKDQNLLPQIHRAFEKGRIDTKVISCDDVDWVFNLPEERQSYSKFMKNPIEHFSKENINYFRKMYYPESKIHTKKTKTKIGRNDPCPCGSGKKYKKCCMKS
;
A
#
# COMPACT_ATOMS: atom_id res chain seq x y z
N MET A 1 -2.41 -10.82 11.46
CA MET A 1 -2.43 -9.65 10.55
C MET A 1 -3.70 -8.84 10.72
N LEU A 2 -4.91 -9.39 10.51
CA LEU A 2 -6.17 -8.65 10.63
C LEU A 2 -6.38 -7.99 12.01
N ASP A 3 -5.95 -8.64 13.10
CA ASP A 3 -6.00 -8.03 14.45
C ASP A 3 -5.06 -6.82 14.59
N ILE A 4 -3.94 -6.81 13.87
CA ILE A 4 -3.04 -5.65 13.84
C ILE A 4 -3.70 -4.50 13.09
N LEU A 5 -4.33 -4.76 11.95
CA LEU A 5 -5.07 -3.75 11.20
C LEU A 5 -6.19 -3.13 12.04
N ARG A 6 -6.95 -3.94 12.77
CA ARG A 6 -8.04 -3.47 13.64
C ARG A 6 -7.55 -2.61 14.80
N ASN A 7 -6.45 -3.01 15.45
CA ASN A 7 -6.08 -2.44 16.76
C ASN A 7 -4.84 -1.55 16.72
N LYS A 8 -4.12 -1.49 15.60
CA LYS A 8 -2.83 -0.80 15.45
C LYS A 8 -2.70 -0.05 14.12
N SER A 9 -3.82 0.27 13.46
CA SER A 9 -3.82 0.97 12.18
C SER A 9 -3.06 2.29 12.23
N ASP A 10 -3.22 3.08 13.29
CA ASP A 10 -2.53 4.37 13.47
C ASP A 10 -0.99 4.23 13.41
N ALA A 11 -0.46 3.08 13.84
CA ALA A 11 0.97 2.81 13.80
C ALA A 11 1.48 2.38 12.40
N LEU A 12 0.58 1.99 11.51
CA LEU A 12 0.91 1.52 10.16
C LEU A 12 0.97 2.68 9.14
N GLY A 13 0.16 3.74 9.35
CA GLY A 13 0.11 4.86 8.41
C GLY A 13 -0.12 4.40 6.97
N ASP A 14 0.68 4.92 6.03
CA ASP A 14 0.55 4.62 4.60
C ASP A 14 0.78 3.14 4.24
N TRP A 15 1.41 2.36 5.14
CA TRP A 15 1.60 0.92 4.94
C TRP A 15 0.29 0.15 4.81
N ILE A 16 -0.81 0.71 5.35
CA ILE A 16 -2.14 0.10 5.23
C ILE A 16 -2.49 -0.11 3.76
N THR A 17 -2.29 0.89 2.92
CA THR A 17 -2.64 0.87 1.50
C THR A 17 -1.50 0.43 0.60
N GLU A 18 -0.24 0.70 0.96
CA GLU A 18 0.90 0.46 0.09
C GLU A 18 1.44 -0.99 0.15
N SER A 19 1.50 -1.59 1.33
CA SER A 19 2.20 -2.88 1.51
C SER A 19 1.33 -3.97 2.15
N THR A 20 0.36 -3.57 2.97
CA THR A 20 -0.49 -4.52 3.69
C THR A 20 -1.36 -5.39 2.78
N PRO A 21 -1.95 -4.89 1.67
CA PRO A 21 -2.72 -5.72 0.74
C PRO A 21 -1.90 -6.89 0.21
N THR A 22 -0.65 -6.62 -0.19
CA THR A 22 0.26 -7.64 -0.72
C THR A 22 0.64 -8.69 0.33
N LEU A 23 0.85 -8.26 1.59
CA LEU A 23 1.11 -9.18 2.71
C LEU A 23 -0.09 -10.10 3.01
N ILE A 24 -1.29 -9.54 2.96
CA ILE A 24 -2.53 -10.30 3.18
C ILE A 24 -2.74 -11.29 2.04
N ALA A 25 -2.57 -10.84 0.80
CA ALA A 25 -2.74 -11.68 -0.38
C ALA A 25 -1.76 -12.87 -0.43
N ALA A 26 -0.60 -12.76 0.22
CA ALA A 26 0.36 -13.87 0.33
C ALA A 26 -0.19 -15.11 1.08
N PHE A 27 -1.29 -14.97 1.84
CA PHE A 27 -2.00 -16.12 2.44
C PHE A 27 -2.83 -16.91 1.42
N GLY A 28 -3.01 -16.38 0.21
CA GLY A 28 -3.68 -17.06 -0.90
C GLY A 28 -5.16 -17.32 -0.67
N GLU A 29 -5.67 -18.34 -1.37
CA GLU A 29 -7.10 -18.68 -1.37
C GLU A 29 -7.67 -19.01 0.00
N SER A 30 -6.86 -19.53 0.92
CA SER A 30 -7.30 -19.86 2.28
C SER A 30 -7.76 -18.65 3.09
N ALA A 31 -7.40 -17.44 2.67
CA ALA A 31 -7.78 -16.21 3.34
C ALA A 31 -9.12 -15.63 2.85
N ILE A 32 -9.63 -16.05 1.69
CA ILE A 32 -10.75 -15.40 0.98
C ILE A 32 -11.96 -15.20 1.90
N GLU A 33 -12.49 -16.27 2.49
CA GLU A 33 -13.72 -16.20 3.28
C GLU A 33 -13.54 -15.28 4.48
N ARG A 34 -12.38 -15.38 5.16
CA ARG A 34 -12.10 -14.52 6.30
C ARG A 34 -11.94 -13.06 5.90
N LEU A 35 -11.40 -12.77 4.72
CA LEU A 35 -11.30 -11.41 4.19
C LEU A 35 -12.66 -10.85 3.81
N LYS A 36 -13.53 -11.68 3.21
CA LYS A 36 -14.91 -11.30 2.92
C LYS A 36 -15.68 -10.93 4.19
N GLU A 37 -15.59 -11.76 5.25
CA GLU A 37 -16.21 -11.44 6.54
C GLU A 37 -15.64 -10.15 7.14
N TYR A 38 -14.32 -9.98 7.06
CA TYR A 38 -13.62 -8.84 7.66
C TYR A 38 -13.98 -7.51 7.00
N ILE A 39 -14.09 -7.45 5.68
CA ILE A 39 -14.41 -6.23 4.93
C ILE A 39 -15.86 -5.75 5.16
N LEU A 40 -16.76 -6.66 5.57
CA LEU A 40 -18.15 -6.34 5.89
C LEU A 40 -18.30 -5.58 7.22
N ASP A 41 -17.28 -5.58 8.07
CA ASP A 41 -17.32 -4.85 9.34
C ASP A 41 -17.20 -3.33 9.10
N GLU A 42 -18.34 -2.64 9.17
CA GLU A 42 -18.46 -1.20 8.96
C GLU A 42 -17.80 -0.36 10.07
N THR A 43 -17.40 -0.97 11.18
CA THR A 43 -16.65 -0.28 12.23
C THR A 43 -15.18 -0.08 11.89
N LEU A 44 -14.69 -0.75 10.85
CA LEU A 44 -13.33 -0.59 10.37
C LEU A 44 -13.18 0.70 9.57
N ASP A 45 -11.98 1.28 9.68
CA ASP A 45 -11.57 2.41 8.86
C ASP A 45 -11.66 2.08 7.36
N ILE A 46 -12.07 3.06 6.55
CA ILE A 46 -12.28 2.88 5.10
C ILE A 46 -11.01 2.47 4.36
N TYR A 47 -9.83 2.94 4.79
CA TYR A 47 -8.55 2.55 4.19
C TYR A 47 -8.20 1.09 4.50
N ILE A 48 -8.59 0.57 5.67
CA ILE A 48 -8.45 -0.84 6.00
C ILE A 48 -9.36 -1.68 5.11
N ARG A 49 -10.63 -1.28 4.95
CA ARG A 49 -11.59 -1.96 4.09
C ARG A 49 -11.13 -1.94 2.62
N GLY A 50 -10.62 -0.80 2.13
CA GLY A 50 -10.02 -0.67 0.81
C GLY A 50 -8.84 -1.62 0.62
N SER A 51 -7.92 -1.68 1.60
CA SER A 51 -6.76 -2.58 1.56
C SER A 51 -7.14 -4.06 1.51
N VAL A 52 -8.23 -4.44 2.17
CA VAL A 52 -8.74 -5.81 2.11
C VAL A 52 -9.35 -6.09 0.75
N ALA A 53 -10.03 -5.12 0.12
CA ALA A 53 -10.52 -5.24 -1.26
C ALA A 53 -9.35 -5.47 -2.24
N THR A 54 -8.29 -4.68 -2.11
CA THR A 54 -7.05 -4.85 -2.91
C THR A 54 -6.46 -6.24 -2.69
N ALA A 55 -6.39 -6.74 -1.45
CA ALA A 55 -5.88 -8.08 -1.16
C ALA A 55 -6.72 -9.17 -1.82
N LEU A 56 -8.05 -9.08 -1.77
CA LEU A 56 -8.96 -9.99 -2.47
C LEU A 56 -8.75 -9.94 -3.98
N ASN A 57 -8.60 -8.76 -4.55
CA ASN A 57 -8.32 -8.57 -5.97
C ASN A 57 -6.99 -9.22 -6.38
N VAL A 58 -5.92 -9.03 -5.61
CA VAL A 58 -4.63 -9.71 -5.83
C VAL A 58 -4.81 -11.23 -5.82
N ILE A 59 -5.56 -11.78 -4.87
CA ILE A 59 -5.84 -13.22 -4.80
C ILE A 59 -6.64 -13.67 -6.05
N ALA A 60 -7.62 -12.90 -6.49
CA ALA A 60 -8.40 -13.21 -7.70
C ALA A 60 -7.54 -13.32 -8.97
N HIS A 61 -6.47 -12.52 -9.07
CA HIS A 61 -5.52 -12.59 -10.17
C HIS A 61 -4.55 -13.76 -10.07
N GLN A 62 -4.30 -14.28 -8.86
CA GLN A 62 -3.44 -15.45 -8.63
C GLN A 62 -4.18 -16.77 -8.78
N TYR A 63 -5.47 -16.78 -8.45
CA TYR A 63 -6.33 -17.95 -8.43
C TYR A 63 -7.52 -17.74 -9.39
N PRO A 64 -7.34 -18.05 -10.69
CA PRO A 64 -8.36 -17.78 -11.72
C PRO A 64 -9.71 -18.43 -11.46
N ASP A 65 -9.74 -19.56 -10.75
CA ASP A 65 -10.96 -20.27 -10.34
C ASP A 65 -11.76 -19.54 -9.25
N LYS A 66 -11.14 -18.60 -8.54
CA LYS A 66 -11.77 -17.73 -7.53
C LYS A 66 -12.15 -16.36 -8.08
N LYS A 67 -11.72 -16.03 -9.29
CA LYS A 67 -11.83 -14.69 -9.86
C LYS A 67 -13.27 -14.21 -9.94
N ASP A 68 -14.17 -15.02 -10.47
CA ASP A 68 -15.57 -14.63 -10.64
C ASP A 68 -16.32 -14.50 -9.31
N ASP A 69 -16.00 -15.35 -8.34
CA ASP A 69 -16.57 -15.27 -6.99
C ASP A 69 -16.13 -13.98 -6.27
N ILE A 70 -14.84 -13.65 -6.30
CA ILE A 70 -14.33 -12.41 -5.70
C ILE A 70 -14.86 -11.17 -6.42
N LYS A 71 -14.90 -11.19 -7.79
CA LYS A 71 -15.44 -10.09 -8.59
C LYS A 71 -16.90 -9.82 -8.22
N SER A 72 -17.73 -10.85 -8.15
CA SER A 72 -19.14 -10.72 -7.78
C SER A 72 -19.30 -10.15 -6.40
N PHE A 73 -18.54 -10.65 -5.43
CA PHE A 73 -18.55 -10.15 -4.06
C PHE A 73 -18.15 -8.66 -3.96
N LEU A 74 -17.06 -8.24 -4.64
CA LEU A 74 -16.64 -6.83 -4.66
C LEU A 74 -17.66 -5.94 -5.37
N SER A 75 -18.33 -6.44 -6.42
CA SER A 75 -19.40 -5.73 -7.12
C SER A 75 -20.62 -5.51 -6.23
N GLU A 76 -21.02 -6.51 -5.44
CA GLU A 76 -22.10 -6.39 -4.45
C GLU A 76 -21.77 -5.40 -3.35
N LEU A 77 -20.55 -5.43 -2.82
CA LEU A 77 -20.05 -4.46 -1.85
C LEU A 77 -20.09 -3.03 -2.39
N PHE A 78 -19.66 -2.83 -3.62
CA PHE A 78 -19.69 -1.53 -4.28
C PHE A 78 -21.11 -0.98 -4.41
N GLU A 79 -22.10 -1.81 -4.73
CA GLU A 79 -23.50 -1.38 -4.79
C GLU A 79 -24.04 -0.95 -3.43
N GLY A 80 -23.61 -1.59 -2.34
CA GLY A 80 -24.10 -1.36 -0.98
C GLY A 80 -23.38 -0.25 -0.20
N VAL A 81 -22.16 0.16 -0.63
CA VAL A 81 -21.35 1.13 0.13
C VAL A 81 -21.90 2.55 0.00
N ASN A 82 -21.94 3.28 1.13
CA ASN A 82 -22.42 4.66 1.18
C ASN A 82 -21.27 5.68 1.24
N ASP A 83 -20.07 5.29 1.68
CA ASP A 83 -18.93 6.19 1.72
C ASP A 83 -18.34 6.40 0.32
N PRO A 84 -18.26 7.65 -0.20
CA PRO A 84 -17.83 7.91 -1.58
C PRO A 84 -16.35 7.58 -1.83
N THR A 85 -15.49 7.71 -0.82
CA THR A 85 -14.06 7.40 -0.92
C THR A 85 -13.84 5.90 -0.98
N LEU A 86 -14.55 5.14 -0.13
CA LEU A 86 -14.50 3.68 -0.17
C LEU A 86 -15.12 3.13 -1.47
N ALA A 87 -16.19 3.77 -1.97
CA ALA A 87 -16.76 3.42 -3.26
C ALA A 87 -15.73 3.62 -4.40
N ALA A 88 -14.94 4.71 -4.36
CA ALA A 88 -13.87 4.96 -5.31
C ALA A 88 -12.78 3.88 -5.25
N PHE A 89 -12.39 3.40 -4.06
CA PHE A 89 -11.46 2.29 -3.92
C PHE A 89 -12.01 1.00 -4.54
N PHE A 90 -13.30 0.70 -4.34
CA PHE A 90 -13.90 -0.48 -4.96
C PHE A 90 -13.98 -0.36 -6.48
N VAL A 91 -14.21 0.84 -7.04
CA VAL A 91 -14.15 1.07 -8.49
C VAL A 91 -12.78 0.69 -9.04
N ASP A 92 -11.69 1.15 -8.41
CA ASP A 92 -10.32 0.83 -8.84
C ASP A 92 -10.09 -0.68 -8.88
N GLU A 93 -10.53 -1.39 -7.85
CA GLU A 93 -10.42 -2.86 -7.81
C GLU A 93 -11.26 -3.55 -8.90
N LEU A 94 -12.48 -3.07 -9.15
CA LEU A 94 -13.38 -3.62 -10.17
C LEU A 94 -12.85 -3.40 -11.59
N LEU A 95 -12.17 -2.29 -11.86
CA LEU A 95 -11.56 -2.01 -13.16
C LEU A 95 -10.51 -3.04 -13.57
N SER A 96 -9.83 -3.65 -12.58
CA SER A 96 -8.81 -4.66 -12.81
C SER A 96 -9.33 -5.90 -13.49
N PHE A 97 -10.61 -6.23 -13.31
CA PHE A 97 -11.24 -7.41 -13.91
C PHE A 97 -11.52 -7.24 -15.40
N LYS A 98 -11.53 -6.02 -15.93
CA LYS A 98 -11.81 -5.68 -17.35
C LYS A 98 -13.14 -6.25 -17.84
N ASP A 99 -14.11 -6.36 -16.97
CA ASP A 99 -15.44 -6.84 -17.29
C ASP A 99 -16.34 -5.69 -17.71
N GLN A 100 -16.69 -5.62 -19.00
CA GLN A 100 -17.55 -4.57 -19.55
C GLN A 100 -18.92 -4.50 -18.88
N ASN A 101 -19.39 -5.60 -18.30
CA ASN A 101 -20.68 -5.63 -17.60
C ASN A 101 -20.66 -4.78 -16.31
N LEU A 102 -19.48 -4.44 -15.77
CA LEU A 102 -19.35 -3.58 -14.60
C LEU A 102 -19.48 -2.09 -14.93
N LEU A 103 -19.17 -1.66 -16.16
CA LEU A 103 -19.18 -0.24 -16.53
C LEU A 103 -20.54 0.46 -16.30
N PRO A 104 -21.69 -0.13 -16.67
CA PRO A 104 -22.98 0.54 -16.47
C PRO A 104 -23.30 0.83 -14.99
N GLN A 105 -22.90 -0.03 -14.06
CA GLN A 105 -23.10 0.23 -12.63
C GLN A 105 -22.13 1.29 -12.10
N ILE A 106 -20.87 1.30 -12.59
CA ILE A 106 -19.87 2.30 -12.20
C ILE A 106 -20.30 3.68 -12.70
N HIS A 107 -20.68 3.84 -13.97
CA HIS A 107 -21.15 5.10 -14.53
C HIS A 107 -22.38 5.62 -13.80
N ARG A 108 -23.39 4.77 -13.51
CA ARG A 108 -24.55 5.17 -12.71
C ARG A 108 -24.17 5.66 -11.30
N ALA A 109 -23.12 5.13 -10.71
CA ALA A 109 -22.66 5.60 -9.41
C ALA A 109 -22.04 7.00 -9.49
N PHE A 110 -21.29 7.31 -10.57
CA PHE A 110 -20.82 8.68 -10.85
C PHE A 110 -21.98 9.65 -11.07
N GLU A 111 -22.95 9.28 -11.92
CA GLU A 111 -24.16 10.10 -12.18
C GLU A 111 -24.92 10.44 -10.90
N LYS A 112 -24.96 9.52 -9.94
CA LYS A 112 -25.60 9.70 -8.64
C LYS A 112 -24.73 10.41 -7.59
N GLY A 113 -23.50 10.81 -7.94
CA GLY A 113 -22.58 11.46 -7.01
C GLY A 113 -22.10 10.56 -5.87
N ARG A 114 -22.10 9.24 -6.05
CA ARG A 114 -21.69 8.26 -5.03
C ARG A 114 -20.19 8.01 -4.98
N ILE A 115 -19.42 8.59 -5.90
CA ILE A 115 -17.97 8.37 -6.01
C ILE A 115 -17.23 9.64 -5.64
N ASP A 116 -16.18 9.54 -4.85
CA ASP A 116 -15.25 10.65 -4.61
C ASP A 116 -14.37 10.87 -5.84
N THR A 117 -14.74 11.89 -6.62
CA THR A 117 -14.04 12.24 -7.88
C THR A 117 -12.63 12.80 -7.68
N LYS A 118 -12.20 13.04 -6.43
CA LYS A 118 -10.80 13.37 -6.12
C LYS A 118 -9.92 12.12 -6.06
N VAL A 119 -10.51 10.95 -5.86
CA VAL A 119 -9.82 9.65 -5.81
C VAL A 119 -9.76 9.06 -7.22
N ILE A 120 -10.90 9.01 -7.91
CA ILE A 120 -11.01 8.48 -9.27
C ILE A 120 -12.09 9.26 -10.03
N SER A 121 -11.82 9.68 -11.25
CA SER A 121 -12.80 10.34 -12.11
C SER A 121 -13.43 9.36 -13.13
N CYS A 122 -14.54 9.75 -13.74
CA CYS A 122 -15.17 8.98 -14.80
C CYS A 122 -14.23 8.83 -16.01
N ASP A 123 -13.47 9.89 -16.32
CA ASP A 123 -12.47 9.86 -17.42
C ASP A 123 -11.34 8.87 -17.13
N ASP A 124 -10.92 8.73 -15.85
CA ASP A 124 -9.93 7.73 -15.44
C ASP A 124 -10.46 6.30 -15.66
N VAL A 125 -11.74 6.07 -15.35
CA VAL A 125 -12.40 4.78 -15.60
C VAL A 125 -12.34 4.40 -17.08
N ASP A 126 -12.76 5.31 -17.94
CA ASP A 126 -12.76 5.10 -19.38
C ASP A 126 -11.35 4.93 -19.94
N TRP A 127 -10.41 5.72 -19.45
CA TRP A 127 -9.01 5.62 -19.83
C TRP A 127 -8.40 4.26 -19.43
N VAL A 128 -8.55 3.86 -18.16
CA VAL A 128 -8.04 2.57 -17.68
C VAL A 128 -8.65 1.43 -18.46
N PHE A 129 -9.96 1.50 -18.73
CA PHE A 129 -10.67 0.44 -19.45
C PHE A 129 -10.21 0.26 -20.88
N ASN A 130 -9.82 1.35 -21.54
CA ASN A 130 -9.33 1.35 -22.92
C ASN A 130 -7.81 1.08 -23.04
N LEU A 131 -7.08 0.98 -21.92
CA LEU A 131 -5.66 0.63 -21.97
C LEU A 131 -5.44 -0.79 -22.51
N PRO A 132 -4.49 -0.99 -23.45
CA PRO A 132 -4.07 -2.32 -23.86
C PRO A 132 -3.59 -3.15 -22.64
N GLU A 133 -3.86 -4.46 -22.66
CA GLU A 133 -3.45 -5.36 -21.54
C GLU A 133 -1.96 -5.25 -21.19
N GLU A 134 -1.10 -5.04 -22.18
CA GLU A 134 0.35 -4.92 -22.01
C GLU A 134 0.77 -3.67 -21.22
N ARG A 135 -0.08 -2.63 -21.19
CA ARG A 135 0.14 -1.38 -20.44
C ARG A 135 -0.57 -1.37 -19.09
N GLN A 136 -1.35 -2.38 -18.81
CA GLN A 136 -2.00 -2.51 -17.52
C GLN A 136 -0.93 -2.90 -16.51
N SER A 137 -0.49 -1.92 -15.76
CA SER A 137 0.50 -2.14 -14.70
C SER A 137 -0.08 -2.81 -13.45
N TYR A 138 -1.06 -3.69 -13.63
CA TYR A 138 -1.33 -4.70 -12.60
C TYR A 138 -0.07 -5.51 -12.47
N SER A 139 0.70 -4.98 -11.65
CA SER A 139 2.11 -5.12 -11.59
C SER A 139 2.47 -6.60 -11.39
N LYS A 140 3.67 -6.92 -11.77
CA LYS A 140 4.43 -8.11 -11.35
C LYS A 140 4.08 -8.59 -9.93
N PHE A 141 3.76 -7.67 -9.02
CA PHE A 141 3.37 -7.93 -7.63
C PHE A 141 1.99 -8.58 -7.47
N MET A 142 1.06 -8.30 -8.39
CA MET A 142 -0.25 -8.95 -8.40
C MET A 142 -0.14 -10.44 -8.72
N LYS A 143 0.88 -10.84 -9.52
CA LYS A 143 1.12 -12.25 -9.84
C LYS A 143 1.87 -13.00 -8.74
N ASN A 144 2.73 -12.32 -8.00
CA ASN A 144 3.50 -12.92 -6.91
C ASN A 144 3.71 -11.90 -5.77
N PRO A 145 2.80 -11.84 -4.80
CA PRO A 145 2.89 -10.88 -3.69
C PRO A 145 4.15 -11.03 -2.85
N ILE A 146 4.75 -12.24 -2.80
CA ILE A 146 5.99 -12.46 -2.03
C ILE A 146 7.17 -11.72 -2.69
N GLU A 147 7.18 -11.57 -4.01
CA GLU A 147 8.23 -10.81 -4.71
C GLU A 147 8.26 -9.32 -4.32
N HIS A 148 7.14 -8.76 -3.87
CA HIS A 148 7.10 -7.39 -3.34
C HIS A 148 8.11 -7.20 -2.20
N PHE A 149 8.31 -8.23 -1.39
CA PHE A 149 9.22 -8.23 -0.24
C PHE A 149 10.58 -8.88 -0.55
N SER A 150 10.89 -9.13 -1.83
CA SER A 150 12.21 -9.61 -2.24
C SER A 150 13.29 -8.61 -1.89
N LYS A 151 14.52 -9.10 -1.64
CA LYS A 151 15.67 -8.25 -1.34
C LYS A 151 15.96 -7.23 -2.45
N GLU A 152 15.75 -7.64 -3.70
CA GLU A 152 15.91 -6.81 -4.89
C GLU A 152 14.93 -5.66 -4.88
N ASN A 153 13.67 -5.95 -4.60
CA ASN A 153 12.60 -4.97 -4.60
C ASN A 153 12.71 -4.01 -3.40
N ILE A 154 13.00 -4.54 -2.21
CA ILE A 154 13.29 -3.71 -1.03
C ILE A 154 14.47 -2.76 -1.30
N ASN A 155 15.54 -3.23 -1.94
CA ASN A 155 16.66 -2.38 -2.30
C ASN A 155 16.30 -1.34 -3.37
N TYR A 156 15.43 -1.68 -4.31
CA TYR A 156 14.91 -0.73 -5.30
C TYR A 156 14.14 0.40 -4.61
N PHE A 157 13.17 0.09 -3.76
CA PHE A 157 12.42 1.09 -3.00
C PHE A 157 13.33 1.91 -2.08
N ARG A 158 14.27 1.26 -1.39
CA ARG A 158 15.26 1.96 -0.56
C ARG A 158 16.03 3.02 -1.35
N LYS A 159 16.50 2.70 -2.54
CA LYS A 159 17.20 3.65 -3.41
C LYS A 159 16.29 4.78 -3.90
N MET A 160 15.03 4.47 -4.19
CA MET A 160 14.04 5.42 -4.69
C MET A 160 13.62 6.42 -3.62
N TYR A 161 13.25 5.94 -2.42
CA TYR A 161 12.74 6.78 -1.33
C TYR A 161 13.84 7.35 -0.44
N TYR A 162 14.98 6.65 -0.32
CA TYR A 162 16.12 7.06 0.50
C TYR A 162 17.41 7.05 -0.31
N PRO A 163 17.54 7.88 -1.37
CA PRO A 163 18.78 7.96 -2.11
C PRO A 163 19.91 8.39 -1.17
N GLU A 164 21.08 7.76 -1.30
CA GLU A 164 22.25 8.00 -0.43
C GLU A 164 22.64 9.47 -0.33
N SER A 165 22.36 10.26 -1.37
CA SER A 165 22.55 11.71 -1.39
C SER A 165 21.65 12.48 -0.40
N LYS A 166 20.55 11.89 0.10
CA LYS A 166 19.66 12.47 1.12
C LYS A 166 19.95 11.96 2.53
N ILE A 167 20.78 10.95 2.68
CA ILE A 167 21.26 10.53 3.98
C ILE A 167 22.35 11.52 4.41
N HIS A 168 21.94 12.72 4.82
CA HIS A 168 22.80 13.54 5.64
C HIS A 168 22.99 12.79 6.97
N THR A 169 23.98 11.91 7.02
CA THR A 169 24.57 11.52 8.29
C THR A 169 24.98 12.85 8.95
N LYS A 170 24.15 13.36 9.86
CA LYS A 170 24.63 14.34 10.81
C LYS A 170 25.81 13.67 11.47
N LYS A 171 27.03 13.96 10.97
CA LYS A 171 28.24 13.71 11.73
C LYS A 171 28.03 14.51 13.00
N THR A 172 27.53 13.84 14.04
CA THR A 172 27.56 14.38 15.39
C THR A 172 29.06 14.58 15.66
N LYS A 173 29.52 15.80 15.40
CA LYS A 173 30.81 16.23 15.94
C LYS A 173 30.62 16.13 17.45
N THR A 174 31.04 15.00 18.00
CA THR A 174 31.16 14.87 19.45
C THR A 174 32.07 16.03 19.88
N LYS A 175 31.46 17.04 20.50
CA LYS A 175 32.23 18.16 21.06
C LYS A 175 33.11 17.56 22.17
N ILE A 176 34.37 17.39 21.83
CA ILE A 176 35.37 16.89 22.78
C ILE A 176 35.51 17.95 23.86
N GLY A 177 35.19 17.57 25.09
CA GLY A 177 35.31 18.44 26.24
C GLY A 177 36.77 18.75 26.54
N ARG A 178 37.05 19.93 27.10
CA ARG A 178 38.43 20.35 27.44
C ARG A 178 39.19 19.32 28.30
N ASN A 179 38.48 18.57 29.14
CA ASN A 179 39.04 17.60 30.05
C ASN A 179 39.03 16.15 29.54
N ASP A 180 38.42 15.90 28.39
CA ASP A 180 38.35 14.56 27.80
C ASP A 180 39.74 14.09 27.30
N PRO A 181 39.96 12.79 27.15
CA PRO A 181 41.16 12.26 26.51
C PRO A 181 41.34 12.86 25.12
N CYS A 182 42.58 13.23 24.77
CA CYS A 182 42.84 13.82 23.47
C CYS A 182 42.64 12.76 22.35
N PRO A 183 41.92 13.07 21.29
CA PRO A 183 41.64 12.13 20.19
C PRO A 183 42.91 11.72 19.38
N CYS A 184 44.03 12.40 19.58
CA CYS A 184 45.31 12.03 18.97
C CYS A 184 45.96 10.79 19.59
N GLY A 185 45.36 10.20 20.63
CA GLY A 185 45.91 9.02 21.33
C GLY A 185 47.07 9.27 22.27
N SER A 186 47.44 10.54 22.56
CA SER A 186 48.55 10.90 23.41
C SER A 186 48.35 10.62 24.92
N GLY A 187 47.17 10.18 25.33
CA GLY A 187 46.83 10.00 26.76
C GLY A 187 46.66 11.30 27.57
N LYS A 188 46.92 12.44 26.97
CA LYS A 188 46.77 13.75 27.63
C LYS A 188 45.33 14.29 27.51
N LYS A 189 44.93 15.17 28.47
CA LYS A 189 43.64 15.87 28.34
C LYS A 189 43.66 16.81 27.12
N TYR A 190 42.53 16.91 26.38
CA TYR A 190 42.43 17.69 25.14
C TYR A 190 42.95 19.12 25.28
N LYS A 191 42.64 19.81 26.40
CA LYS A 191 43.13 21.16 26.70
C LYS A 191 44.64 21.27 26.86
N LYS A 192 45.35 20.16 27.15
CA LYS A 192 46.79 20.11 27.32
C LYS A 192 47.54 19.50 26.10
N CYS A 193 46.81 19.25 25.03
CA CYS A 193 47.32 18.68 23.80
C CYS A 193 46.81 19.46 22.58
N CYS A 194 46.02 18.87 21.73
CA CYS A 194 45.58 19.43 20.45
C CYS A 194 44.67 20.65 20.51
N MET A 195 44.15 21.03 21.71
CA MET A 195 43.40 22.26 21.86
C MET A 195 44.28 23.53 21.93
N LYS A 196 45.60 23.38 22.09
CA LYS A 196 46.55 24.49 22.18
C LYS A 196 47.24 24.82 20.87
N SER A 197 46.90 24.10 19.79
CA SER A 197 47.45 24.30 18.45
C SER A 197 46.60 25.31 17.68
#